data_a5f25708c4eccf309d706bfa123f6e86
#
_entry.id   a5f25708c4eccf309d706bfa123f6e86
#
_cell.length_a   1.000
_cell.length_b   1.000
_cell.length_c   1.000
_cell.angle_alpha   90.00
_cell.angle_beta   90.00
_cell.angle_gamma   90.00
#
_symmetry.space_group_name_H-M   'P 1'
#
loop_
_entity.id
_entity.type
_entity.pdbx_description
1 polymer ?
#
loop_
_entity_poly.entity_id
_entity_poly.type
_entity_poly.pdbx_seq_one_letter_code
_entity_poly.pdbx_strand_id
1 'polypeptide(L)'
;MKFFLLVIIGICMYLPTLALTKNEVYCYIQKIGIKHADVVFKQAIYESGHFKSHIYKTKQNLFGFRRTRNYLKFKTWQASVDFYKKWQDKFYKNDEEDYYKFLQRKNYSGNKKFNYAKELKRIKVRQSYNCEVYDEE
;
A
#
# COMPACT_ATOMS: atom_id res chain seq x y z
N MET A 1 28.75 -53.30 18.58
CA MET A 1 28.41 -52.30 17.57
C MET A 1 27.50 -51.27 18.21
N LYS A 2 28.02 -50.07 18.44
CA LYS A 2 27.24 -48.95 18.99
C LYS A 2 26.74 -48.10 17.80
N PHE A 3 25.43 -48.12 17.58
CA PHE A 3 24.81 -47.24 16.61
C PHE A 3 24.70 -45.85 17.19
N PHE A 4 25.44 -44.89 16.65
CA PHE A 4 25.29 -43.47 16.93
C PHE A 4 24.09 -42.95 16.11
N LEU A 5 23.01 -42.66 16.79
CA LEU A 5 21.85 -42.00 16.19
C LEU A 5 22.16 -40.50 16.09
N LEU A 6 22.47 -40.02 14.89
CA LEU A 6 22.68 -38.60 14.59
C LEU A 6 21.29 -37.94 14.52
N VAL A 7 20.89 -37.26 15.60
CA VAL A 7 19.70 -36.40 15.62
C VAL A 7 20.09 -35.09 14.95
N ILE A 8 19.71 -34.92 13.70
CA ILE A 8 19.81 -33.64 13.01
C ILE A 8 18.66 -32.77 13.52
N ILE A 9 18.97 -31.87 14.48
CA ILE A 9 18.05 -30.84 14.91
C ILE A 9 18.02 -29.77 13.79
N GLY A 10 16.99 -29.85 12.95
CA GLY A 10 16.72 -28.78 11.97
C GLY A 10 16.37 -27.49 12.70
N ILE A 11 17.33 -26.57 12.82
CA ILE A 11 17.07 -25.22 13.29
C ILE A 11 16.29 -24.53 12.18
N CYS A 12 14.97 -24.48 12.32
CA CYS A 12 14.11 -23.65 11.49
C CYS A 12 14.43 -22.20 11.85
N MET A 13 15.31 -21.56 11.08
CA MET A 13 15.55 -20.13 11.20
C MET A 13 14.27 -19.38 10.80
N TYR A 14 13.49 -18.99 11.79
CA TYR A 14 12.46 -17.97 11.62
C TYR A 14 13.17 -16.65 11.32
N LEU A 15 13.34 -16.34 10.04
CA LEU A 15 13.68 -14.98 9.62
C LEU A 15 12.48 -14.10 9.98
N PRO A 16 12.66 -13.10 10.87
CA PRO A 16 11.58 -12.15 11.13
C PRO A 16 11.23 -11.45 9.81
N THR A 17 10.00 -11.61 9.35
CA THR A 17 9.50 -10.81 8.22
C THR A 17 9.52 -9.36 8.66
N LEU A 18 10.40 -8.55 8.06
CA LEU A 18 10.48 -7.12 8.31
C LEU A 18 9.11 -6.48 8.04
N ALA A 19 8.62 -5.69 8.99
CA ALA A 19 7.38 -4.95 8.84
C ALA A 19 7.54 -3.93 7.70
N LEU A 20 6.49 -3.80 6.86
CA LEU A 20 6.45 -2.81 5.78
C LEU A 20 6.62 -1.39 6.33
N THR A 21 7.55 -0.65 5.76
CA THR A 21 7.85 0.71 6.17
C THR A 21 7.14 1.74 5.29
N LYS A 22 6.93 2.93 5.85
CA LYS A 22 6.39 4.07 5.10
C LYS A 22 7.30 4.48 3.93
N ASN A 23 8.63 4.37 4.13
CA ASN A 23 9.61 4.72 3.12
C ASN A 23 9.50 3.81 1.89
N GLU A 24 9.40 2.49 2.09
CA GLU A 24 9.23 1.53 0.99
C GLU A 24 7.99 1.83 0.15
N VAL A 25 6.85 2.06 0.80
CA VAL A 25 5.59 2.33 0.09
C VAL A 25 5.66 3.63 -0.68
N TYR A 26 6.15 4.71 -0.06
CA TYR A 26 6.25 6.01 -0.72
C TYR A 26 7.17 5.95 -1.93
N CYS A 27 8.34 5.35 -1.79
CA CYS A 27 9.32 5.25 -2.87
C CYS A 27 8.81 4.38 -4.02
N TYR A 28 8.09 3.31 -3.74
CA TYR A 28 7.49 2.50 -4.80
C TYR A 28 6.38 3.26 -5.56
N ILE A 29 5.54 4.02 -4.85
CA ILE A 29 4.54 4.90 -5.45
C ILE A 29 5.19 5.89 -6.42
N GLN A 30 6.30 6.51 -6.03
CA GLN A 30 7.04 7.42 -6.91
C GLN A 30 7.72 6.71 -8.07
N LYS A 31 8.38 5.57 -7.82
CA LYS A 31 9.10 4.78 -8.83
C LYS A 31 8.20 4.41 -10.01
N ILE A 32 6.97 4.02 -9.77
CA ILE A 32 6.03 3.62 -10.85
C ILE A 32 5.26 4.80 -11.46
N GLY A 33 5.56 6.04 -11.07
CA GLY A 33 5.00 7.26 -11.67
C GLY A 33 3.54 7.52 -11.34
N ILE A 34 3.10 7.19 -10.12
CA ILE A 34 1.77 7.58 -9.65
C ILE A 34 1.72 9.09 -9.48
N LYS A 35 0.71 9.74 -10.07
CA LYS A 35 0.45 11.17 -9.92
C LYS A 35 -0.06 11.48 -8.51
N HIS A 36 0.29 12.65 -7.99
CA HIS A 36 -0.09 13.07 -6.63
C HIS A 36 0.35 12.06 -5.55
N ALA A 37 1.61 11.63 -5.65
CA ALA A 37 2.19 10.59 -4.79
C ALA A 37 1.94 10.81 -3.30
N ASP A 38 2.02 12.06 -2.83
CA ASP A 38 1.76 12.41 -1.42
C ASP A 38 0.32 12.07 -0.99
N VAL A 39 -0.67 12.38 -1.83
CA VAL A 39 -2.08 12.10 -1.54
C VAL A 39 -2.33 10.60 -1.60
N VAL A 40 -1.79 9.93 -2.62
CA VAL A 40 -1.93 8.47 -2.78
C VAL A 40 -1.25 7.72 -1.63
N PHE A 41 -0.11 8.21 -1.17
CA PHE A 41 0.54 7.65 0.00
C PHE A 41 -0.29 7.81 1.29
N LYS A 42 -0.93 8.97 1.48
CA LYS A 42 -1.89 9.15 2.58
C LYS A 42 -3.07 8.20 2.49
N GLN A 43 -3.57 7.90 1.28
CA GLN A 43 -4.58 6.88 1.09
C GLN A 43 -4.09 5.50 1.52
N ALA A 44 -2.88 5.10 1.10
CA ALA A 44 -2.30 3.82 1.49
C ALA A 44 -2.20 3.69 3.03
N ILE A 45 -1.76 4.74 3.72
CA ILE A 45 -1.69 4.77 5.17
C ILE A 45 -3.09 4.65 5.79
N TYR A 46 -4.05 5.44 5.31
CA TYR A 46 -5.41 5.49 5.85
C TYR A 46 -6.14 4.16 5.66
N GLU A 47 -6.19 3.67 4.42
CA GLU A 47 -6.94 2.47 4.05
C GLU A 47 -6.35 1.18 4.63
N SER A 48 -5.05 1.14 4.85
CA SER A 48 -4.37 -0.02 5.44
C SER A 48 -4.26 0.02 6.97
N GLY A 49 -4.82 1.06 7.62
CA GLY A 49 -4.64 1.26 9.05
C GLY A 49 -3.16 1.32 9.44
N HIS A 50 -2.39 2.19 8.79
CA HIS A 50 -0.94 2.32 8.99
C HIS A 50 -0.18 1.01 8.73
N PHE A 51 -0.60 0.23 7.71
CA PHE A 51 -0.05 -1.07 7.32
C PHE A 51 -0.23 -2.17 8.39
N LYS A 52 -1.24 -2.02 9.25
CA LYS A 52 -1.50 -2.94 10.37
C LYS A 52 -2.85 -3.65 10.27
N SER A 53 -3.75 -3.22 9.38
CA SER A 53 -5.09 -3.79 9.27
C SER A 53 -5.07 -5.26 8.89
N HIS A 54 -6.08 -6.00 9.33
CA HIS A 54 -6.27 -7.40 8.95
C HIS A 54 -6.37 -7.58 7.44
N ILE A 55 -7.07 -6.67 6.74
CA ILE A 55 -7.21 -6.72 5.28
C ILE A 55 -5.87 -6.58 4.59
N TYR A 56 -5.04 -5.61 5.00
CA TYR A 56 -3.70 -5.48 4.46
C TYR A 56 -2.88 -6.76 4.69
N LYS A 57 -2.83 -7.24 5.92
CA LYS A 57 -2.00 -8.41 6.28
C LYS A 57 -2.40 -9.69 5.55
N THR A 58 -3.69 -9.92 5.33
CA THR A 58 -4.20 -11.16 4.72
C THR A 58 -4.35 -11.07 3.21
N LYS A 59 -4.51 -9.86 2.65
CA LYS A 59 -4.82 -9.65 1.23
C LYS A 59 -3.81 -8.78 0.50
N GLN A 60 -2.78 -8.26 1.17
CA GLN A 60 -1.77 -7.36 0.61
C GLN A 60 -2.39 -6.14 -0.11
N ASN A 61 -3.55 -5.70 0.36
CA ASN A 61 -4.37 -4.65 -0.24
C ASN A 61 -4.22 -3.35 0.55
N LEU A 62 -3.33 -2.47 0.08
CA LEU A 62 -3.02 -1.20 0.74
C LEU A 62 -4.14 -0.16 0.62
N PHE A 63 -4.99 -0.26 -0.39
CA PHE A 63 -5.95 0.79 -0.76
C PHE A 63 -7.40 0.41 -0.54
N GLY A 64 -7.67 -0.73 0.04
CA GLY A 64 -9.03 -1.18 0.31
C GLY A 64 -9.86 -1.49 -0.94
N PHE A 65 -9.23 -1.83 -2.07
CA PHE A 65 -9.96 -2.16 -3.29
C PHE A 65 -10.90 -3.35 -3.11
N ARG A 66 -12.09 -3.22 -3.68
CA ARG A 66 -13.13 -4.26 -3.63
C ARG A 66 -13.63 -4.60 -5.03
N ARG A 67 -14.08 -5.84 -5.16
CA ARG A 67 -14.96 -6.26 -6.25
C ARG A 67 -16.27 -6.68 -5.60
N THR A 68 -17.36 -5.94 -5.88
CA THR A 68 -18.65 -6.12 -5.21
C THR A 68 -18.52 -6.00 -3.67
N ARG A 69 -18.71 -7.09 -2.93
CA ARG A 69 -18.64 -7.12 -1.46
C ARG A 69 -17.29 -7.55 -0.90
N ASN A 70 -16.40 -8.11 -1.76
CA ASN A 70 -15.16 -8.72 -1.32
C ASN A 70 -13.95 -7.82 -1.60
N TYR A 71 -13.03 -7.74 -0.64
CA TYR A 71 -11.74 -7.10 -0.87
C TYR A 71 -10.90 -7.91 -1.86
N LEU A 72 -10.25 -7.23 -2.77
CA LEU A 72 -9.28 -7.84 -3.67
C LEU A 72 -8.07 -8.35 -2.89
N LYS A 73 -7.56 -9.51 -3.30
CA LYS A 73 -6.32 -10.10 -2.78
C LYS A 73 -5.23 -9.96 -3.81
N PHE A 74 -4.07 -9.47 -3.39
CA PHE A 74 -2.87 -9.34 -4.21
C PHE A 74 -1.78 -10.31 -3.72
N LYS A 75 -0.85 -10.67 -4.59
CA LYS A 75 0.29 -11.50 -4.21
C LYS A 75 1.25 -10.75 -3.30
N THR A 76 1.45 -9.46 -3.58
CA THR A 76 2.34 -8.56 -2.85
C THR A 76 1.65 -7.22 -2.64
N TRP A 77 2.13 -6.43 -1.69
CA TRP A 77 1.65 -5.07 -1.52
C TRP A 77 1.96 -4.18 -2.75
N GLN A 78 3.10 -4.43 -3.44
CA GLN A 78 3.46 -3.74 -4.68
C GLN A 78 2.39 -3.96 -5.75
N ALA A 79 1.89 -5.18 -5.90
CA ALA A 79 0.82 -5.48 -6.86
C ALA A 79 -0.45 -4.65 -6.58
N SER A 80 -0.75 -4.31 -5.33
CA SER A 80 -1.86 -3.41 -5.01
C SER A 80 -1.59 -1.96 -5.43
N VAL A 81 -0.33 -1.53 -5.37
CA VAL A 81 0.10 -0.20 -5.86
C VAL A 81 0.04 -0.15 -7.38
N ASP A 82 0.48 -1.20 -8.07
CA ASP A 82 0.37 -1.32 -9.54
C ASP A 82 -1.09 -1.28 -10.00
N PHE A 83 -1.96 -1.92 -9.25
CA PHE A 83 -3.40 -1.86 -9.49
C PHE A 83 -3.95 -0.44 -9.32
N TYR A 84 -3.50 0.29 -8.30
CA TYR A 84 -3.84 1.69 -8.11
C TYR A 84 -3.40 2.54 -9.29
N LYS A 85 -2.18 2.34 -9.79
CA LYS A 85 -1.67 3.06 -10.96
C LYS A 85 -2.59 2.87 -12.18
N LYS A 86 -2.98 1.63 -12.47
CA LYS A 86 -3.91 1.34 -13.56
C LYS A 86 -5.27 1.99 -13.36
N TRP A 87 -5.78 1.99 -12.13
CA TRP A 87 -7.02 2.66 -11.78
C TRP A 87 -6.90 4.18 -11.97
N GLN A 88 -5.82 4.78 -11.49
CA GLN A 88 -5.56 6.21 -11.68
C GLN A 88 -5.49 6.57 -13.17
N ASP A 89 -4.72 5.84 -13.96
CA ASP A 89 -4.56 6.08 -15.40
C ASP A 89 -5.90 5.96 -16.16
N LYS A 90 -6.76 5.09 -15.70
CA LYS A 90 -8.09 4.92 -16.29
C LYS A 90 -9.03 6.09 -15.99
N PHE A 91 -9.00 6.64 -14.80
CA PHE A 91 -10.05 7.54 -14.32
C PHE A 91 -9.60 8.99 -14.10
N TYR A 92 -8.33 9.23 -13.82
CA TYR A 92 -7.79 10.58 -13.65
C TYR A 92 -7.21 11.08 -14.95
N LYS A 93 -8.00 11.84 -15.71
CA LYS A 93 -7.67 12.29 -17.06
C LYS A 93 -7.32 13.79 -17.15
N ASN A 94 -7.69 14.57 -16.15
CA ASN A 94 -7.43 16.00 -16.12
C ASN A 94 -6.41 16.31 -15.02
N ASP A 95 -5.18 16.60 -15.40
CA ASP A 95 -4.08 16.88 -14.48
C ASP A 95 -4.26 18.22 -13.71
N GLU A 96 -5.15 19.09 -14.17
CA GLU A 96 -5.50 20.34 -13.49
C GLU A 96 -6.57 20.14 -12.41
N GLU A 97 -7.27 19.00 -12.42
CA GLU A 97 -8.25 18.69 -11.38
C GLU A 97 -7.55 18.45 -10.03
N ASP A 98 -7.98 19.15 -8.99
CA ASP A 98 -7.54 18.87 -7.62
C ASP A 98 -7.79 17.39 -7.26
N TYR A 99 -6.74 16.71 -6.83
CA TYR A 99 -6.80 15.25 -6.63
C TYR A 99 -7.76 14.82 -5.51
N TYR A 100 -7.92 15.66 -4.47
CA TYR A 100 -8.92 15.40 -3.42
C TYR A 100 -10.34 15.51 -3.96
N LYS A 101 -10.60 16.49 -4.84
CA LYS A 101 -11.90 16.61 -5.52
C LYS A 101 -12.16 15.43 -6.45
N PHE A 102 -11.15 14.98 -7.18
CA PHE A 102 -11.23 13.76 -7.99
C PHE A 102 -11.63 12.54 -7.15
N LEU A 103 -10.97 12.30 -6.02
CA LEU A 103 -11.28 11.18 -5.12
C LEU A 103 -12.72 11.27 -4.57
N GLN A 104 -13.16 12.47 -4.23
CA GLN A 104 -14.53 12.72 -3.77
C GLN A 104 -15.56 12.45 -4.89
N ARG A 105 -15.31 12.93 -6.09
CA ARG A 105 -16.15 12.70 -7.28
C ARG A 105 -16.24 11.22 -7.63
N LYS A 106 -15.14 10.49 -7.49
CA LYS A 106 -15.10 9.03 -7.68
C LYS A 106 -15.74 8.25 -6.54
N ASN A 107 -16.15 8.93 -5.48
CA ASN A 107 -16.68 8.29 -4.27
C ASN A 107 -15.74 7.20 -3.73
N TYR A 108 -14.45 7.50 -3.68
CA TYR A 108 -13.43 6.51 -3.30
C TYR A 108 -13.71 5.87 -1.93
N SER A 109 -14.19 6.67 -0.96
CA SER A 109 -14.53 6.17 0.39
C SER A 109 -15.77 5.26 0.42
N GLY A 110 -16.56 5.18 -0.67
CA GLY A 110 -17.83 4.47 -0.71
C GLY A 110 -18.98 5.19 0.02
N ASN A 111 -18.73 6.35 0.62
CA ASN A 111 -19.73 7.16 1.32
C ASN A 111 -19.63 8.62 0.86
N LYS A 112 -20.60 9.06 0.07
CA LYS A 112 -20.63 10.42 -0.49
C LYS A 112 -20.72 11.54 0.56
N LYS A 113 -21.27 11.25 1.73
CA LYS A 113 -21.38 12.20 2.84
C LYS A 113 -20.11 12.30 3.69
N PHE A 114 -19.19 11.36 3.52
CA PHE A 114 -17.94 11.31 4.27
C PHE A 114 -16.92 12.26 3.65
N ASN A 115 -16.35 13.14 4.46
CA ASN A 115 -15.31 14.05 3.98
C ASN A 115 -13.94 13.37 3.96
N TYR A 116 -13.73 12.56 2.94
CA TYR A 116 -12.52 11.77 2.76
C TYR A 116 -11.26 12.63 2.66
N ALA A 117 -11.35 13.77 1.96
CA ALA A 117 -10.24 14.71 1.85
C ALA A 117 -9.79 15.24 3.22
N LYS A 118 -10.73 15.53 4.12
CA LYS A 118 -10.42 15.99 5.47
C LYS A 118 -9.64 14.94 6.26
N GLU A 119 -10.03 13.67 6.16
CA GLU A 119 -9.33 12.58 6.85
C GLU A 119 -7.92 12.37 6.28
N LEU A 120 -7.76 12.39 4.97
CA LEU A 120 -6.44 12.28 4.35
C LEU A 120 -5.51 13.44 4.74
N LYS A 121 -6.04 14.66 4.80
CA LYS A 121 -5.27 15.85 5.19
C LYS A 121 -4.77 15.81 6.64
N ARG A 122 -5.41 15.04 7.52
CA ARG A 122 -4.95 14.81 8.90
C ARG A 122 -3.71 13.93 8.98
N ILE A 123 -3.47 13.11 7.97
CA ILE A 123 -2.31 12.22 7.95
C ILE A 123 -1.05 13.04 7.68
N LYS A 124 -0.16 13.06 8.67
CA LYS A 124 1.14 13.70 8.55
C LYS A 124 2.11 12.74 7.87
N VAL A 125 2.73 13.21 6.80
CA VAL A 125 3.82 12.52 6.12
C VAL A 125 5.09 13.33 6.27
N ARG A 126 6.24 12.69 6.22
CA ARG A 126 7.53 13.39 6.26
C ARG A 126 7.67 14.23 4.98
N GLN A 127 8.42 15.32 5.06
CA GLN A 127 8.70 16.16 3.90
C GLN A 127 9.62 15.49 2.88
N SER A 128 10.45 14.54 3.33
CA SER A 128 11.34 13.77 2.46
C SER A 128 11.43 12.31 2.90
N TYR A 129 11.41 11.43 1.92
CA TYR A 129 11.72 10.01 2.04
C TYR A 129 12.98 9.73 1.22
N ASN A 130 13.88 8.90 1.74
CA ASN A 130 15.07 8.50 0.99
C ASN A 130 14.71 7.32 0.08
N CYS A 131 14.70 7.57 -1.23
CA CYS A 131 14.35 6.58 -2.24
C CYS A 131 15.55 6.04 -3.02
N GLU A 132 16.76 6.53 -2.78
CA GLU A 132 17.97 6.12 -3.52
C GLU A 132 18.25 4.61 -3.44
N VAL A 133 17.87 3.97 -2.33
CA VAL A 133 18.11 2.53 -2.11
C VAL A 133 17.17 1.65 -2.97
N TYR A 134 16.11 2.21 -3.56
CA TYR A 134 15.09 1.45 -4.31
C TYR A 134 15.25 1.53 -5.82
N ASP A 135 16.27 2.26 -6.30
CA ASP A 135 16.51 2.47 -7.74
C ASP A 135 17.54 1.48 -8.31
N GLU A 136 18.15 0.61 -7.48
CA GLU A 136 19.25 -0.30 -7.86
C GLU A 136 18.83 -1.75 -8.15
N GLU A 137 17.51 -2.06 -8.28
CA GLU A 137 17.05 -3.41 -8.66
C GLU A 137 16.41 -3.46 -10.05
#